data_cbd747cbe56bba685bd2523bd5460ba9
#
_entry.id   cbd747cbe56bba685bd2523bd5460ba9
#
_cell.length_a   1.000
_cell.length_b   1.000
_cell.length_c   1.000
_cell.angle_alpha   90.00
_cell.angle_beta   90.00
_cell.angle_gamma   90.00
#
_symmetry.space_group_name_H-M   'P 1'
#
loop_
_entity.id
_entity.type
_entity.pdbx_description
1 polymer ?
#
loop_
_entity_poly.entity_id
_entity_poly.type
_entity_poly.pdbx_seq_one_letter_code
_entity_poly.pdbx_strand_id
1 'polypeptide(L)'
;MRFTAPLILPAIFLAITAIVLEAQGPAGAASPDADSAAWSGTKWPEKDLGAPLLRDPIFVYNDWSAYDELSDNIPLTEQLAMKELDEILRLRKSGVRFDYYMMDAFWFDPDGGYRTWRKPNWPNGPNAWIKKCRDNGILPGLWFSTNTLVKINAAPEWQNSLTEKKGSMSFFEGGFLSNFMDSLQYWYDHGIRMFKFDFVDFNAATPETQRTKSQEEIQIRNADAFREALRKFRQRNPDIVLVAFNGFGGDVESTSGPFPFHNKVDLRWLEVFDSLYSGDPRASDVPEMNFWRSMDIYSDHMVRRYEQSFLPLERIDSTGFMLGNTGTIYYRKTNAWKGALILMMARGGWVNTVHGNLEYLTDEDARWFAKVQSLYLRLESMGRTKTFGGIPGDVEPYGFGSMDPEGTVYAVVNPAQVVQEIRMPLLSKEQGPLGAGRLLFEDAGFKPVLSGDRVKLGPGQMALVGFGKYARSTYDLGVQEDVRIPGSIRPVDASFVGHGKNTIEATVIMPKHGDLRLVMRQRSSDGNIMRSWKGGPPNGTNMGNFFQLRAWQDGKPVPVEIHYDKVIWSGLSWAVGEIKHDAVTAGQPVTVQCSSGENDAVDLEGKTYEVEY
;
A
#
# COMPACT_ATOMS: atom_id res chain seq x y z
N MET A 1 0.75 24.94 -35.23
CA MET A 1 -0.35 23.97 -35.26
C MET A 1 -0.63 23.56 -33.86
N ARG A 2 -1.76 23.94 -33.28
CA ARG A 2 -2.15 23.57 -31.90
C ARG A 2 -2.82 22.22 -32.00
N PHE A 3 -2.19 21.18 -31.50
CA PHE A 3 -2.85 19.90 -31.25
C PHE A 3 -3.59 20.02 -29.91
N THR A 4 -4.90 20.04 -30.01
CA THR A 4 -5.79 19.85 -28.87
C THR A 4 -5.72 18.37 -28.49
N ALA A 5 -5.10 18.05 -27.37
CA ALA A 5 -5.17 16.72 -26.78
C ALA A 5 -6.64 16.44 -26.40
N PRO A 6 -7.19 15.28 -26.72
CA PRO A 6 -8.54 14.95 -26.29
C PRO A 6 -8.57 14.71 -24.78
N LEU A 7 -9.53 15.33 -24.13
CA LEU A 7 -9.93 15.10 -22.73
C LEU A 7 -10.49 13.66 -22.56
N ILE A 8 -9.62 12.65 -22.51
CA ILE A 8 -10.02 11.25 -22.31
C ILE A 8 -9.86 10.83 -20.82
N LEU A 9 -9.02 11.53 -20.06
CA LEU A 9 -8.73 11.19 -18.67
C LEU A 9 -9.95 11.12 -17.71
N PRO A 10 -10.90 12.06 -17.73
CA PRO A 10 -12.04 11.99 -16.79
C PRO A 10 -12.94 10.77 -17.00
N ALA A 11 -13.08 10.32 -18.26
CA ALA A 11 -13.98 9.21 -18.58
C ALA A 11 -13.42 7.84 -18.18
N ILE A 12 -12.09 7.66 -18.26
CA ILE A 12 -11.44 6.40 -17.86
C ILE A 12 -11.43 6.26 -16.34
N PHE A 13 -11.21 7.34 -15.62
CA PHE A 13 -11.32 7.37 -14.16
C PHE A 13 -12.74 7.05 -13.69
N LEU A 14 -13.75 7.60 -14.33
CA LEU A 14 -15.15 7.26 -14.03
C LEU A 14 -15.45 5.78 -14.28
N ALA A 15 -14.84 5.17 -15.30
CA ALA A 15 -15.04 3.75 -15.59
C ALA A 15 -14.42 2.85 -14.52
N ILE A 16 -13.19 3.14 -14.08
CA ILE A 16 -12.53 2.37 -13.00
C ILE A 16 -13.29 2.55 -11.68
N THR A 17 -13.72 3.76 -11.38
CA THR A 17 -14.49 4.06 -10.17
C THR A 17 -15.90 3.46 -10.23
N ALA A 18 -16.55 3.49 -11.39
CA ALA A 18 -17.88 2.90 -11.55
C ALA A 18 -17.85 1.37 -11.38
N ILE A 19 -16.81 0.70 -11.89
CA ILE A 19 -16.66 -0.75 -11.76
C ILE A 19 -16.44 -1.15 -10.28
N VAL A 20 -15.64 -0.39 -9.53
CA VAL A 20 -15.43 -0.64 -8.08
C VAL A 20 -16.65 -0.23 -7.24
N LEU A 21 -17.41 0.80 -7.66
CA LEU A 21 -18.58 1.30 -6.91
C LEU A 21 -19.90 0.57 -7.25
N GLU A 22 -20.03 0.00 -8.44
CA GLU A 22 -21.26 -0.71 -8.83
C GLU A 22 -21.26 -2.19 -8.44
N ALA A 23 -20.10 -2.76 -8.07
CA ALA A 23 -20.04 -4.04 -7.35
C ALA A 23 -20.58 -3.94 -5.90
N GLN A 24 -20.84 -2.73 -5.42
CA GLN A 24 -21.47 -2.48 -4.14
C GLN A 24 -23.00 -2.33 -4.36
N GLY A 25 -23.76 -3.41 -4.16
CA GLY A 25 -25.21 -3.33 -3.91
C GLY A 25 -25.50 -2.37 -2.75
N PRO A 26 -26.74 -1.88 -2.60
CA PRO A 26 -27.05 -0.92 -1.57
C PRO A 26 -26.62 -1.45 -0.19
N ALA A 27 -25.74 -0.72 0.47
CA ALA A 27 -25.29 -1.02 1.82
C ALA A 27 -26.50 -0.90 2.78
N GLY A 28 -27.19 -2.01 2.96
CA GLY A 28 -28.02 -2.21 4.14
C GLY A 28 -27.06 -2.34 5.31
N ALA A 29 -27.17 -1.46 6.29
CA ALA A 29 -26.43 -1.51 7.53
C ALA A 29 -26.70 -2.86 8.23
N ALA A 30 -25.87 -3.85 7.98
CA ALA A 30 -25.83 -5.10 8.75
C ALA A 30 -24.98 -4.85 9.99
N SER A 31 -25.50 -5.23 11.15
CA SER A 31 -24.77 -5.12 12.41
C SER A 31 -23.48 -5.94 12.36
N PRO A 32 -22.38 -5.49 13.00
CA PRO A 32 -21.07 -6.14 12.93
C PRO A 32 -21.04 -7.59 13.43
N ASP A 33 -22.04 -8.03 14.18
CA ASP A 33 -22.02 -9.30 14.89
C ASP A 33 -22.64 -10.50 14.15
N ALA A 34 -23.38 -10.27 13.07
CA ALA A 34 -24.09 -11.37 12.39
C ALA A 34 -23.21 -12.14 11.39
N ASP A 35 -22.21 -11.50 10.79
CA ASP A 35 -21.37 -12.10 9.74
C ASP A 35 -20.12 -12.78 10.27
N SER A 36 -19.61 -12.41 11.46
CA SER A 36 -18.48 -13.09 12.09
C SER A 36 -18.82 -14.52 12.55
N ALA A 37 -20.09 -14.80 12.86
CA ALA A 37 -20.56 -16.10 13.30
C ALA A 37 -20.65 -17.13 12.17
N ALA A 38 -20.88 -16.73 10.94
CA ALA A 38 -21.04 -17.63 9.80
C ALA A 38 -19.72 -18.26 9.34
N TRP A 39 -18.57 -17.65 9.65
CA TRP A 39 -17.24 -18.15 9.28
C TRP A 39 -16.49 -18.84 10.42
N SER A 40 -16.96 -18.75 11.65
CA SER A 40 -16.34 -19.39 12.83
C SER A 40 -16.42 -20.93 12.85
N GLY A 41 -17.07 -21.54 11.88
CA GLY A 41 -17.32 -22.98 11.82
C GLY A 41 -16.41 -23.81 10.94
N THR A 42 -15.70 -23.23 10.00
CA THR A 42 -14.77 -23.98 9.13
C THR A 42 -13.32 -23.68 9.54
N LYS A 43 -12.81 -24.43 10.54
CA LYS A 43 -11.37 -24.66 10.61
C LYS A 43 -10.98 -25.32 9.29
N TRP A 44 -10.31 -24.61 8.42
CA TRP A 44 -9.58 -25.23 7.32
C TRP A 44 -8.63 -26.25 7.94
N PRO A 45 -8.62 -27.49 7.47
CA PRO A 45 -7.63 -28.44 7.89
C PRO A 45 -6.26 -27.86 7.52
N GLU A 46 -5.38 -27.70 8.50
CA GLU A 46 -3.98 -27.25 8.31
C GLU A 46 -3.22 -28.05 7.24
N LYS A 47 -3.79 -29.15 6.76
CA LYS A 47 -3.21 -30.08 5.79
C LYS A 47 -3.53 -29.79 4.32
N ASP A 48 -4.50 -28.91 4.01
CA ASP A 48 -5.00 -28.76 2.63
C ASP A 48 -4.93 -27.33 2.08
N LEU A 49 -4.38 -26.38 2.77
CA LEU A 49 -3.83 -25.18 2.15
C LEU A 49 -2.65 -25.69 1.30
N GLY A 50 -2.86 -25.87 0.00
CA GLY A 50 -1.89 -26.47 -0.92
C GLY A 50 -0.47 -26.01 -0.60
N ALA A 51 0.48 -26.92 -0.53
CA ALA A 51 1.85 -26.61 -0.12
C ALA A 51 2.29 -25.34 -0.86
N PRO A 52 2.74 -24.28 -0.17
CA PRO A 52 3.15 -23.04 -0.83
C PRO A 52 4.17 -23.40 -1.90
N LEU A 53 3.95 -22.93 -3.12
CA LEU A 53 4.93 -23.14 -4.19
C LEU A 53 6.20 -22.34 -3.91
N LEU A 54 6.05 -21.15 -3.35
CA LEU A 54 7.15 -20.46 -2.69
C LEU A 54 7.47 -21.18 -1.38
N ARG A 55 8.70 -21.66 -1.29
CA ARG A 55 9.23 -22.29 -0.08
C ARG A 55 10.17 -21.39 0.69
N ASP A 56 10.64 -20.32 0.04
CA ASP A 56 11.54 -19.32 0.59
C ASP A 56 11.09 -17.92 0.17
N PRO A 57 11.36 -16.90 0.98
CA PRO A 57 11.11 -15.51 0.63
C PRO A 57 11.81 -15.11 -0.66
N ILE A 58 11.08 -14.38 -1.50
CA ILE A 58 11.60 -13.78 -2.75
C ILE A 58 11.60 -12.26 -2.64
N PHE A 59 12.48 -11.63 -3.41
CA PHE A 59 12.58 -10.19 -3.51
C PHE A 59 12.28 -9.74 -4.94
N VAL A 60 11.25 -8.91 -5.09
CA VAL A 60 10.70 -8.50 -6.37
C VAL A 60 10.93 -7.00 -6.55
N TYR A 61 11.47 -6.60 -7.69
CA TYR A 61 11.33 -5.24 -8.16
C TYR A 61 10.09 -5.15 -9.05
N ASN A 62 9.27 -4.14 -8.82
CA ASN A 62 8.10 -3.82 -9.64
C ASN A 62 8.25 -2.38 -10.13
N ASP A 63 8.14 -2.13 -11.43
CA ASP A 63 8.39 -0.82 -12.02
C ASP A 63 7.20 0.15 -11.90
N TRP A 64 6.08 -0.26 -11.30
CA TRP A 64 5.00 0.66 -10.96
C TRP A 64 5.53 1.78 -10.07
N SER A 65 5.10 3.00 -10.30
CA SER A 65 5.64 4.25 -9.72
C SER A 65 7.00 4.72 -10.28
N ALA A 66 7.70 3.94 -11.11
CA ALA A 66 8.83 4.46 -11.90
C ALA A 66 8.35 5.23 -13.14
N TYR A 67 7.13 4.96 -13.59
CA TYR A 67 6.42 5.65 -14.65
C TYR A 67 5.06 6.18 -14.14
N ASP A 68 4.39 7.00 -14.93
CA ASP A 68 3.08 7.55 -14.61
C ASP A 68 2.00 6.88 -15.46
N GLU A 69 1.43 5.79 -14.95
CA GLU A 69 0.39 5.02 -15.64
C GLU A 69 -0.93 5.78 -15.81
N LEU A 70 -1.12 6.87 -15.06
CA LEU A 70 -2.36 7.64 -15.09
C LEU A 70 -2.36 8.72 -16.16
N SER A 71 -1.24 9.41 -16.35
CA SER A 71 -1.16 10.56 -17.26
C SER A 71 -0.36 10.29 -18.53
N ASP A 72 0.38 9.21 -18.62
CA ASP A 72 1.36 8.93 -19.70
C ASP A 72 2.44 10.04 -19.85
N ASN A 73 2.61 10.92 -18.87
CA ASN A 73 3.67 11.94 -18.91
C ASN A 73 5.06 11.32 -18.78
N ILE A 74 5.16 10.22 -18.04
CA ILE A 74 6.33 9.36 -17.95
C ILE A 74 5.87 7.95 -18.34
N PRO A 75 5.92 7.58 -19.63
CA PRO A 75 5.38 6.30 -20.07
C PRO A 75 6.30 5.13 -19.73
N LEU A 76 5.71 3.94 -19.54
CA LEU A 76 6.44 2.69 -19.44
C LEU A 76 7.06 2.35 -20.81
N THR A 77 8.37 2.51 -20.94
CA THR A 77 9.11 2.28 -22.18
C THR A 77 10.21 1.24 -22.01
N GLU A 78 10.65 0.65 -23.13
CA GLU A 78 11.83 -0.23 -23.16
C GLU A 78 13.05 0.44 -22.49
N GLN A 79 13.27 1.73 -22.79
CA GLN A 79 14.40 2.49 -22.21
C GLN A 79 14.29 2.61 -20.70
N LEU A 80 13.10 2.93 -20.17
CA LEU A 80 12.88 3.00 -18.71
C LEU A 80 13.11 1.64 -18.06
N ALA A 81 12.52 0.59 -18.59
CA ALA A 81 12.69 -0.77 -18.05
C ALA A 81 14.13 -1.23 -18.06
N MET A 82 14.88 -0.93 -19.12
CA MET A 82 16.32 -1.25 -19.21
C MET A 82 17.16 -0.44 -18.23
N LYS A 83 16.80 0.82 -17.97
CA LYS A 83 17.43 1.67 -16.95
C LYS A 83 17.22 1.11 -15.56
N GLU A 84 15.97 0.79 -15.20
CA GLU A 84 15.68 0.22 -13.88
C GLU A 84 16.37 -1.15 -13.69
N LEU A 85 16.49 -1.95 -14.74
CA LEU A 85 17.27 -3.19 -14.68
C LEU A 85 18.76 -2.90 -14.43
N ASP A 86 19.34 -1.85 -15.01
CA ASP A 86 20.72 -1.44 -14.72
C ASP A 86 20.89 -0.98 -13.26
N GLU A 87 19.89 -0.30 -12.70
CA GLU A 87 19.86 0.08 -11.29
C GLU A 87 19.77 -1.15 -10.37
N ILE A 88 18.94 -2.12 -10.69
CA ILE A 88 18.91 -3.42 -9.99
C ILE A 88 20.32 -4.04 -9.96
N LEU A 89 21.00 -4.08 -11.12
CA LEU A 89 22.33 -4.65 -11.21
C LEU A 89 23.38 -3.84 -10.42
N ARG A 90 23.21 -2.51 -10.35
CA ARG A 90 24.04 -1.64 -9.50
C ARG A 90 23.85 -1.97 -8.02
N LEU A 91 22.59 -2.04 -7.55
CA LEU A 91 22.28 -2.36 -6.15
C LEU A 91 22.78 -3.76 -5.76
N ARG A 92 22.71 -4.74 -6.67
CA ARG A 92 23.23 -6.10 -6.46
C ARG A 92 24.74 -6.12 -6.20
N LYS A 93 25.52 -5.22 -6.78
CA LYS A 93 26.96 -5.09 -6.48
C LYS A 93 27.22 -4.71 -5.02
N SER A 94 26.27 -4.06 -4.38
CA SER A 94 26.31 -3.72 -2.95
C SER A 94 25.69 -4.80 -2.04
N GLY A 95 25.25 -5.92 -2.60
CA GLY A 95 24.73 -7.08 -1.87
C GLY A 95 23.20 -7.14 -1.78
N VAL A 96 22.46 -6.21 -2.39
CA VAL A 96 20.99 -6.29 -2.45
C VAL A 96 20.59 -7.45 -3.35
N ARG A 97 19.67 -8.29 -2.89
CA ARG A 97 19.10 -9.40 -3.66
C ARG A 97 17.83 -8.93 -4.39
N PHE A 98 17.76 -9.24 -5.67
CA PHE A 98 16.54 -9.20 -6.46
C PHE A 98 16.43 -10.52 -7.24
N ASP A 99 15.30 -11.20 -7.08
CA ASP A 99 15.02 -12.48 -7.74
C ASP A 99 14.17 -12.27 -8.99
N TYR A 100 13.25 -11.29 -8.94
CA TYR A 100 12.30 -11.01 -10.02
C TYR A 100 12.30 -9.55 -10.41
N TYR A 101 12.00 -9.30 -11.70
CA TYR A 101 11.57 -8.01 -12.20
C TYR A 101 10.16 -8.15 -12.75
N MET A 102 9.18 -7.60 -12.04
CA MET A 102 7.78 -7.53 -12.44
C MET A 102 7.54 -6.29 -13.29
N MET A 103 7.26 -6.49 -14.58
CA MET A 103 6.74 -5.45 -15.47
C MET A 103 5.28 -5.20 -15.14
N ASP A 104 4.96 -3.99 -14.71
CA ASP A 104 3.62 -3.65 -14.23
C ASP A 104 2.68 -3.16 -15.35
N ALA A 105 1.63 -2.48 -15.01
CA ALA A 105 0.46 -2.18 -15.82
C ALA A 105 0.75 -1.54 -17.18
N PHE A 106 -0.04 -1.96 -18.16
CA PHE A 106 -0.18 -1.37 -19.50
C PHE A 106 1.02 -1.52 -20.44
N TRP A 107 1.80 -2.57 -20.28
CA TRP A 107 2.85 -2.97 -21.23
C TRP A 107 2.27 -3.43 -22.58
N PHE A 108 1.03 -3.92 -22.61
CA PHE A 108 0.36 -4.49 -23.78
C PHE A 108 -0.20 -3.42 -24.73
N ASP A 109 -0.35 -3.81 -25.99
CA ASP A 109 -1.05 -3.00 -26.99
C ASP A 109 -2.57 -3.00 -26.71
N PRO A 110 -3.23 -1.85 -26.65
CA PRO A 110 -4.66 -1.78 -26.37
C PRO A 110 -5.55 -2.57 -27.33
N ASP A 111 -5.15 -2.75 -28.58
CA ASP A 111 -5.92 -3.44 -29.62
C ASP A 111 -5.39 -4.85 -29.91
N GLY A 112 -4.22 -5.20 -29.40
CA GLY A 112 -3.51 -6.43 -29.75
C GLY A 112 -3.67 -7.58 -28.76
N GLY A 113 -4.44 -7.39 -27.69
CA GLY A 113 -4.57 -8.38 -26.63
C GLY A 113 -3.28 -8.59 -25.83
N TYR A 114 -3.28 -9.61 -24.94
CA TYR A 114 -2.16 -9.85 -24.02
C TYR A 114 -0.91 -10.52 -24.62
N ARG A 115 -0.80 -10.61 -25.95
CA ARG A 115 0.39 -11.16 -26.62
C ARG A 115 1.18 -10.07 -27.36
N THR A 116 0.62 -8.88 -27.47
CA THR A 116 1.19 -7.79 -28.25
C THR A 116 1.61 -6.65 -27.34
N TRP A 117 2.85 -6.22 -27.47
CA TRP A 117 3.40 -5.10 -26.70
C TRP A 117 3.09 -3.76 -27.39
N ARG A 118 2.92 -2.72 -26.58
CA ARG A 118 2.60 -1.36 -27.03
C ARG A 118 3.77 -0.79 -27.85
N LYS A 119 3.64 -0.83 -29.17
CA LYS A 119 4.72 -0.53 -30.10
C LYS A 119 5.40 0.83 -29.95
N PRO A 120 4.69 1.95 -29.71
CA PRO A 120 5.37 3.23 -29.51
C PRO A 120 6.37 3.21 -28.37
N ASN A 121 6.10 2.43 -27.34
CA ASN A 121 6.92 2.34 -26.13
C ASN A 121 7.94 1.21 -26.21
N TRP A 122 7.62 0.15 -26.98
CA TRP A 122 8.42 -1.07 -27.12
C TRP A 122 8.58 -1.43 -28.61
N PRO A 123 9.33 -0.62 -29.38
CA PRO A 123 9.42 -0.81 -30.83
C PRO A 123 10.00 -2.17 -31.23
N ASN A 124 10.87 -2.75 -30.41
CA ASN A 124 11.51 -4.04 -30.64
C ASN A 124 10.88 -5.19 -29.85
N GLY A 125 9.80 -4.92 -29.09
CA GLY A 125 9.17 -5.86 -28.19
C GLY A 125 10.04 -6.17 -26.95
N PRO A 126 9.66 -7.16 -26.14
CA PRO A 126 10.26 -7.40 -24.81
C PRO A 126 11.54 -8.25 -24.80
N ASN A 127 11.95 -8.83 -25.95
CA ASN A 127 12.97 -9.87 -25.99
C ASN A 127 14.33 -9.44 -25.42
N ALA A 128 14.73 -8.19 -25.65
CA ALA A 128 15.98 -7.65 -25.12
C ALA A 128 15.94 -7.55 -23.58
N TRP A 129 14.82 -7.07 -23.03
CA TRP A 129 14.61 -6.99 -21.58
C TRP A 129 14.55 -8.39 -20.94
N ILE A 130 13.74 -9.31 -21.48
CA ILE A 130 13.65 -10.70 -21.00
C ILE A 130 15.04 -11.36 -20.99
N LYS A 131 15.78 -11.20 -22.10
CA LYS A 131 17.13 -11.76 -22.21
C LYS A 131 18.08 -11.17 -21.17
N LYS A 132 18.10 -9.84 -20.99
CA LYS A 132 18.97 -9.18 -20.02
C LYS A 132 18.64 -9.58 -18.59
N CYS A 133 17.34 -9.72 -18.23
CA CYS A 133 16.94 -10.27 -16.95
C CYS A 133 17.56 -11.66 -16.72
N ARG A 134 17.32 -12.57 -17.63
CA ARG A 134 17.78 -13.97 -17.54
C ARG A 134 19.30 -14.11 -17.52
N ASP A 135 20.01 -13.36 -18.37
CA ASP A 135 21.47 -13.37 -18.41
C ASP A 135 22.10 -12.94 -17.07
N ASN A 136 21.34 -12.18 -16.26
CA ASN A 136 21.77 -11.72 -14.94
C ASN A 136 21.11 -12.49 -13.79
N GLY A 137 20.41 -13.60 -14.06
CA GLY A 137 19.77 -14.42 -13.04
C GLY A 137 18.61 -13.71 -12.33
N ILE A 138 17.91 -12.84 -13.04
CA ILE A 138 16.66 -12.19 -12.61
C ILE A 138 15.54 -12.80 -13.44
N LEU A 139 14.48 -13.23 -12.80
CA LEU A 139 13.32 -13.82 -13.46
C LEU A 139 12.31 -12.72 -13.84
N PRO A 140 11.95 -12.61 -15.13
CA PRO A 140 10.97 -11.60 -15.53
C PRO A 140 9.54 -12.02 -15.17
N GLY A 141 8.72 -11.05 -14.77
CA GLY A 141 7.30 -11.19 -14.49
C GLY A 141 6.45 -10.21 -15.29
N LEU A 142 5.16 -10.51 -15.43
CA LEU A 142 4.19 -9.66 -16.13
C LEU A 142 2.91 -9.46 -15.31
N TRP A 143 2.41 -8.25 -15.37
CA TRP A 143 1.12 -7.85 -14.83
C TRP A 143 -0.01 -8.07 -15.84
N PHE A 144 -1.20 -8.43 -15.37
CA PHE A 144 -2.42 -8.55 -16.18
C PHE A 144 -3.60 -7.88 -15.49
N SER A 145 -4.36 -7.11 -16.25
CA SER A 145 -5.76 -6.80 -15.90
C SER A 145 -6.57 -8.06 -16.17
N THR A 146 -6.93 -8.78 -15.11
CA THR A 146 -7.33 -10.19 -15.22
C THR A 146 -8.50 -10.41 -16.17
N ASN A 147 -9.69 -9.87 -15.85
CA ASN A 147 -10.83 -9.93 -16.76
C ASN A 147 -11.59 -8.60 -16.90
N THR A 148 -11.06 -7.54 -16.31
CA THR A 148 -11.58 -6.18 -16.50
C THR A 148 -10.76 -5.48 -17.56
N LEU A 149 -11.42 -4.86 -18.54
CA LEU A 149 -10.77 -4.24 -19.70
C LEU A 149 -10.22 -2.84 -19.37
N VAL A 150 -9.16 -2.80 -18.55
CA VAL A 150 -8.50 -1.53 -18.21
C VAL A 150 -7.44 -1.21 -19.26
N LYS A 151 -7.65 -0.13 -20.01
CA LYS A 151 -6.79 0.32 -21.13
C LYS A 151 -6.51 -0.75 -22.21
N ILE A 152 -7.36 -1.76 -22.32
CA ILE A 152 -7.31 -2.76 -23.38
C ILE A 152 -8.70 -2.94 -24.00
N ASN A 153 -8.77 -3.06 -25.31
CA ASN A 153 -10.01 -3.36 -26.02
C ASN A 153 -10.26 -4.87 -26.07
N ALA A 154 -11.54 -5.26 -26.12
CA ALA A 154 -11.89 -6.64 -26.28
C ALA A 154 -11.40 -7.16 -27.64
N ALA A 155 -10.49 -8.12 -27.62
CA ALA A 155 -10.09 -8.82 -28.82
C ALA A 155 -11.29 -9.50 -29.49
N PRO A 156 -11.30 -9.73 -30.81
CA PRO A 156 -12.43 -10.34 -31.50
C PRO A 156 -12.90 -11.67 -30.90
N GLU A 157 -11.96 -12.49 -30.48
CA GLU A 157 -12.22 -13.79 -29.84
C GLU A 157 -12.84 -13.69 -28.42
N TRP A 158 -12.82 -12.49 -27.80
CA TRP A 158 -13.38 -12.25 -26.47
C TRP A 158 -14.82 -11.71 -26.52
N GLN A 159 -15.32 -11.30 -27.68
CA GLN A 159 -16.60 -10.60 -27.81
C GLN A 159 -17.79 -11.37 -27.22
N ASN A 160 -17.76 -12.70 -27.29
CA ASN A 160 -18.82 -13.55 -26.73
C ASN A 160 -18.80 -13.65 -25.20
N SER A 161 -17.72 -13.20 -24.55
CA SER A 161 -17.56 -13.17 -23.11
C SER A 161 -17.86 -11.80 -22.48
N LEU A 162 -18.18 -10.79 -23.27
CA LEU A 162 -18.47 -9.44 -22.80
C LEU A 162 -19.73 -9.40 -21.93
N THR A 163 -19.63 -8.68 -20.82
CA THR A 163 -20.78 -8.35 -19.98
C THR A 163 -21.66 -7.28 -20.63
N GLU A 164 -22.87 -7.08 -20.08
CA GLU A 164 -23.77 -6.02 -20.52
C GLU A 164 -23.12 -4.62 -20.47
N LYS A 165 -22.32 -4.35 -19.46
CA LYS A 165 -21.62 -3.05 -19.26
C LYS A 165 -20.34 -2.88 -20.07
N LYS A 166 -19.96 -3.87 -20.86
CA LYS A 166 -18.75 -3.85 -21.72
C LYS A 166 -17.45 -3.46 -21.02
N GLY A 167 -17.28 -3.87 -19.78
CA GLY A 167 -16.07 -3.56 -18.99
C GLY A 167 -15.35 -4.78 -18.44
N SER A 168 -15.98 -5.96 -18.50
CA SER A 168 -15.44 -7.19 -17.92
C SER A 168 -15.78 -8.40 -18.78
N MET A 169 -14.99 -9.47 -18.64
CA MET A 169 -15.15 -10.73 -19.34
C MET A 169 -15.62 -11.83 -18.40
N SER A 170 -16.62 -12.63 -18.82
CA SER A 170 -16.97 -13.85 -18.09
C SER A 170 -15.87 -14.90 -18.22
N PHE A 171 -15.54 -15.58 -17.13
CA PHE A 171 -14.59 -16.69 -17.13
C PHE A 171 -15.21 -18.04 -17.51
N PHE A 172 -16.51 -18.23 -17.28
CA PHE A 172 -17.15 -19.53 -17.47
C PHE A 172 -17.92 -19.65 -18.78
N GLU A 173 -18.01 -18.58 -19.57
CA GLU A 173 -18.70 -18.57 -20.86
C GLU A 173 -17.98 -17.69 -21.89
N GLY A 174 -18.29 -17.89 -23.18
CA GLY A 174 -17.81 -17.06 -24.29
C GLY A 174 -16.36 -17.26 -24.73
N GLY A 175 -15.55 -18.05 -24.01
CA GLY A 175 -14.21 -18.46 -24.43
C GLY A 175 -13.05 -17.55 -23.99
N PHE A 176 -13.30 -16.44 -23.29
CA PHE A 176 -12.24 -15.53 -22.81
C PHE A 176 -11.19 -16.26 -21.98
N LEU A 177 -11.61 -17.08 -21.00
CA LEU A 177 -10.68 -17.76 -20.10
C LEU A 177 -9.67 -18.64 -20.85
N SER A 178 -10.12 -19.36 -21.88
CA SER A 178 -9.21 -20.20 -22.68
C SER A 178 -8.12 -19.36 -23.34
N ASN A 179 -8.51 -18.29 -24.03
CA ASN A 179 -7.57 -17.39 -24.71
C ASN A 179 -6.63 -16.68 -23.72
N PHE A 180 -7.15 -16.33 -22.54
CA PHE A 180 -6.34 -15.74 -21.47
C PHE A 180 -5.28 -16.73 -20.97
N MET A 181 -5.66 -17.97 -20.67
CA MET A 181 -4.73 -19.01 -20.24
C MET A 181 -3.69 -19.36 -21.30
N ASP A 182 -4.08 -19.35 -22.58
CA ASP A 182 -3.14 -19.54 -23.70
C ASP A 182 -2.14 -18.37 -23.78
N SER A 183 -2.53 -17.16 -23.39
CA SER A 183 -1.61 -16.02 -23.32
C SER A 183 -0.63 -16.16 -22.16
N LEU A 184 -1.07 -16.66 -21.01
CA LEU A 184 -0.18 -16.97 -19.89
C LEU A 184 0.83 -18.06 -20.27
N GLN A 185 0.37 -19.14 -20.95
CA GLN A 185 1.27 -20.20 -21.40
C GLN A 185 2.28 -19.69 -22.42
N TYR A 186 1.84 -18.86 -23.38
CA TYR A 186 2.73 -18.21 -24.32
C TYR A 186 3.88 -17.47 -23.62
N TRP A 187 3.57 -16.63 -22.62
CA TRP A 187 4.61 -15.88 -21.90
C TRP A 187 5.49 -16.75 -21.03
N TYR A 188 4.92 -17.77 -20.40
CA TYR A 188 5.72 -18.75 -19.66
C TYR A 188 6.75 -19.43 -20.59
N ASP A 189 6.34 -19.86 -21.78
CA ASP A 189 7.21 -20.49 -22.79
C ASP A 189 8.29 -19.51 -23.31
N HIS A 190 8.02 -18.20 -23.26
CA HIS A 190 8.97 -17.15 -23.58
C HIS A 190 9.85 -16.71 -22.38
N GLY A 191 9.74 -17.39 -21.24
CA GLY A 191 10.65 -17.23 -20.12
C GLY A 191 10.15 -16.38 -18.96
N ILE A 192 8.90 -15.94 -18.98
CA ILE A 192 8.27 -15.28 -17.83
C ILE A 192 8.03 -16.31 -16.72
N ARG A 193 8.29 -15.93 -15.47
CA ARG A 193 8.24 -16.82 -14.30
C ARG A 193 7.42 -16.26 -13.14
N MET A 194 6.79 -15.10 -13.32
CA MET A 194 5.87 -14.54 -12.35
C MET A 194 4.71 -13.84 -13.05
N PHE A 195 3.48 -14.04 -12.57
CA PHE A 195 2.31 -13.32 -13.04
C PHE A 195 1.60 -12.62 -11.89
N LYS A 196 1.34 -11.32 -12.07
CA LYS A 196 0.54 -10.49 -11.19
C LYS A 196 -0.84 -10.31 -11.80
N PHE A 197 -1.87 -10.76 -11.09
CA PHE A 197 -3.26 -10.65 -11.50
C PHE A 197 -3.94 -9.51 -10.75
N ASP A 198 -4.47 -8.57 -11.50
CA ASP A 198 -5.11 -7.38 -10.98
C ASP A 198 -6.49 -7.18 -11.65
N PHE A 199 -7.35 -6.35 -11.06
CA PHE A 199 -8.66 -5.99 -11.61
C PHE A 199 -9.51 -7.18 -12.03
N VAL A 200 -9.84 -8.07 -11.10
CA VAL A 200 -10.77 -9.16 -11.33
C VAL A 200 -12.20 -8.75 -10.99
N ASP A 201 -13.14 -9.17 -11.84
CA ASP A 201 -14.58 -9.02 -11.63
C ASP A 201 -15.28 -10.37 -11.72
N PHE A 202 -15.60 -10.94 -10.58
CA PHE A 202 -16.35 -12.20 -10.51
C PHE A 202 -17.85 -12.04 -10.77
N ASN A 203 -18.37 -10.81 -10.87
CA ASN A 203 -19.75 -10.54 -11.24
C ASN A 203 -19.95 -10.55 -12.76
N ALA A 204 -18.87 -10.72 -13.53
CA ALA A 204 -18.90 -10.68 -14.98
C ALA A 204 -19.68 -11.86 -15.56
N ALA A 205 -20.71 -11.56 -16.35
CA ALA A 205 -21.48 -12.53 -17.10
C ALA A 205 -22.08 -11.89 -18.34
N THR A 206 -22.43 -12.68 -19.35
CA THR A 206 -23.12 -12.17 -20.53
C THR A 206 -24.51 -11.62 -20.17
N PRO A 207 -25.08 -10.73 -20.99
CA PRO A 207 -26.39 -10.15 -20.73
C PRO A 207 -27.49 -11.21 -20.53
N GLU A 208 -27.40 -12.34 -21.21
CA GLU A 208 -28.36 -13.44 -21.07
C GLU A 208 -28.22 -14.12 -19.70
N THR A 209 -27.01 -14.42 -19.29
CA THR A 209 -26.74 -15.05 -18.00
C THR A 209 -27.11 -14.13 -16.84
N GLN A 210 -26.86 -12.84 -16.94
CA GLN A 210 -27.24 -11.87 -15.91
C GLN A 210 -28.77 -11.78 -15.70
N ARG A 211 -29.57 -12.04 -16.75
CA ARG A 211 -31.02 -12.08 -16.63
C ARG A 211 -31.56 -13.39 -16.05
N THR A 212 -30.81 -14.48 -16.12
CA THR A 212 -31.29 -15.83 -15.80
C THR A 212 -30.69 -16.44 -14.55
N LYS A 213 -29.57 -15.89 -14.05
CA LYS A 213 -28.82 -16.40 -12.91
C LYS A 213 -28.75 -15.37 -11.76
N SER A 214 -28.62 -15.87 -10.53
CA SER A 214 -28.34 -15.00 -9.38
C SER A 214 -26.90 -14.50 -9.43
N GLN A 215 -26.67 -13.34 -8.80
CA GLN A 215 -25.34 -12.76 -8.68
C GLN A 215 -24.36 -13.72 -7.98
N GLU A 216 -24.81 -14.38 -6.93
CA GLU A 216 -24.02 -15.37 -6.20
C GLU A 216 -23.61 -16.57 -7.08
N GLU A 217 -24.54 -17.10 -7.89
CA GLU A 217 -24.23 -18.19 -8.84
C GLU A 217 -23.18 -17.73 -9.86
N ILE A 218 -23.28 -16.50 -10.36
CA ILE A 218 -22.32 -15.93 -11.31
C ILE A 218 -20.93 -15.83 -10.67
N GLN A 219 -20.85 -15.28 -9.44
CA GLN A 219 -19.58 -15.15 -8.71
C GLN A 219 -18.91 -16.50 -8.49
N ILE A 220 -19.66 -17.49 -8.00
CA ILE A 220 -19.14 -18.84 -7.75
C ILE A 220 -18.62 -19.46 -9.04
N ARG A 221 -19.38 -19.39 -10.14
CA ARG A 221 -18.98 -19.96 -11.43
C ARG A 221 -17.72 -19.33 -12.02
N ASN A 222 -17.59 -17.99 -11.94
CA ASN A 222 -16.37 -17.30 -12.37
C ASN A 222 -15.16 -17.69 -11.51
N ALA A 223 -15.32 -17.67 -10.19
CA ALA A 223 -14.23 -18.01 -9.26
C ALA A 223 -13.77 -19.46 -9.44
N ASP A 224 -14.70 -20.40 -9.55
CA ASP A 224 -14.40 -21.83 -9.75
C ASP A 224 -13.73 -22.09 -11.11
N ALA A 225 -14.23 -21.47 -12.19
CA ALA A 225 -13.63 -21.60 -13.52
C ALA A 225 -12.19 -21.09 -13.55
N PHE A 226 -11.95 -19.91 -12.99
CA PHE A 226 -10.62 -19.32 -12.98
C PHE A 226 -9.65 -20.09 -12.07
N ARG A 227 -10.07 -20.47 -10.85
CA ARG A 227 -9.27 -21.28 -9.93
C ARG A 227 -8.87 -22.61 -10.55
N GLU A 228 -9.80 -23.33 -11.19
CA GLU A 228 -9.53 -24.59 -11.86
C GLU A 228 -8.54 -24.43 -13.03
N ALA A 229 -8.67 -23.37 -13.82
CA ALA A 229 -7.76 -23.06 -14.91
C ALA A 229 -6.34 -22.78 -14.40
N LEU A 230 -6.20 -21.98 -13.35
CA LEU A 230 -4.91 -21.70 -12.71
C LEU A 230 -4.29 -22.94 -12.07
N ARG A 231 -5.11 -23.80 -11.43
CA ARG A 231 -4.63 -25.06 -10.88
C ARG A 231 -4.01 -25.96 -11.96
N LYS A 232 -4.68 -26.10 -13.10
CA LYS A 232 -4.16 -26.84 -14.26
C LYS A 232 -2.90 -26.20 -14.85
N PHE A 233 -2.87 -24.88 -14.90
CA PHE A 233 -1.69 -24.13 -15.35
C PHE A 233 -0.47 -24.39 -14.47
N ARG A 234 -0.64 -24.33 -13.14
CA ARG A 234 0.44 -24.63 -12.19
C ARG A 234 0.94 -26.07 -12.25
N GLN A 235 0.04 -27.03 -12.43
CA GLN A 235 0.44 -28.45 -12.60
C GLN A 235 1.37 -28.65 -13.80
N ARG A 236 1.17 -27.88 -14.87
CA ARG A 236 2.03 -27.90 -16.06
C ARG A 236 3.31 -27.08 -15.89
N ASN A 237 3.26 -26.05 -15.09
CA ASN A 237 4.30 -25.03 -14.92
C ASN A 237 4.62 -24.84 -13.41
N PRO A 238 5.28 -25.82 -12.76
CA PRO A 238 5.39 -25.84 -11.29
C PRO A 238 6.36 -24.80 -10.71
N ASP A 239 7.18 -24.15 -11.52
CA ASP A 239 8.13 -23.10 -11.13
C ASP A 239 7.57 -21.67 -11.29
N ILE A 240 6.28 -21.54 -11.70
CA ILE A 240 5.64 -20.24 -11.83
C ILE A 240 5.27 -19.67 -10.45
N VAL A 241 5.47 -18.37 -10.27
CA VAL A 241 4.94 -17.60 -9.13
C VAL A 241 3.69 -16.85 -9.59
N LEU A 242 2.59 -17.01 -8.85
CA LEU A 242 1.33 -16.34 -9.10
C LEU A 242 0.95 -15.48 -7.90
N VAL A 243 0.75 -14.19 -8.11
CA VAL A 243 0.35 -13.24 -7.07
C VAL A 243 -0.99 -12.61 -7.42
N ALA A 244 -1.90 -12.63 -6.47
CA ALA A 244 -3.23 -12.04 -6.62
C ALA A 244 -3.23 -10.61 -6.05
N PHE A 245 -3.76 -9.69 -6.84
CA PHE A 245 -3.92 -8.29 -6.45
C PHE A 245 -5.42 -7.94 -6.31
N ASN A 246 -5.85 -6.76 -6.77
CA ASN A 246 -7.19 -6.24 -6.53
C ASN A 246 -8.31 -7.17 -7.01
N GLY A 247 -9.27 -7.41 -6.11
CA GLY A 247 -10.48 -8.19 -6.35
C GLY A 247 -10.46 -9.63 -5.85
N PHE A 248 -9.31 -10.16 -5.41
CA PHE A 248 -9.20 -11.54 -4.87
C PHE A 248 -9.35 -11.60 -3.34
N GLY A 249 -9.07 -10.51 -2.65
CA GLY A 249 -9.15 -10.41 -1.20
C GLY A 249 -10.57 -10.22 -0.64
N GLY A 250 -11.59 -10.26 -1.48
CA GLY A 250 -12.96 -9.93 -1.08
C GLY A 250 -13.15 -8.43 -0.90
N ASP A 251 -14.01 -8.03 0.04
CA ASP A 251 -14.36 -6.62 0.28
C ASP A 251 -13.29 -5.81 1.03
N VAL A 252 -12.10 -6.35 1.21
CA VAL A 252 -11.02 -5.71 1.97
C VAL A 252 -10.61 -4.36 1.38
N GLU A 253 -10.78 -4.20 0.08
CA GLU A 253 -10.52 -2.94 -0.62
C GLU A 253 -11.70 -1.98 -0.60
N SER A 254 -12.78 -2.30 0.09
CA SER A 254 -13.87 -1.37 0.28
C SER A 254 -13.34 -0.07 0.88
N THR A 255 -13.53 0.99 0.15
CA THR A 255 -12.98 2.30 0.46
C THR A 255 -13.94 3.18 1.24
N SER A 256 -15.04 2.61 1.71
CA SER A 256 -16.01 3.31 2.56
C SER A 256 -15.56 3.26 4.01
N GLY A 257 -15.03 4.36 4.50
CA GLY A 257 -14.56 4.49 5.87
C GLY A 257 -13.03 4.49 5.99
N PRO A 258 -12.52 4.77 7.19
CA PRO A 258 -11.08 4.90 7.44
C PRO A 258 -10.31 3.59 7.25
N PHE A 259 -10.97 2.46 7.49
CA PHE A 259 -10.41 1.12 7.27
C PHE A 259 -11.50 0.21 6.75
N PRO A 260 -11.19 -0.70 5.81
CA PRO A 260 -12.13 -1.71 5.38
C PRO A 260 -12.40 -2.67 6.56
N PHE A 261 -13.66 -2.77 6.95
CA PHE A 261 -14.07 -3.61 8.09
C PHE A 261 -14.50 -5.01 7.69
N HIS A 262 -14.74 -5.25 6.40
CA HIS A 262 -15.25 -6.51 5.89
C HIS A 262 -14.12 -7.33 5.28
N ASN A 263 -13.50 -8.15 6.11
CA ASN A 263 -12.40 -9.02 5.69
C ASN A 263 -12.93 -10.39 5.27
N LYS A 264 -13.58 -10.44 4.11
CA LYS A 264 -13.94 -11.72 3.49
C LYS A 264 -12.83 -12.16 2.56
N VAL A 265 -11.79 -12.78 3.11
CA VAL A 265 -10.76 -13.41 2.30
C VAL A 265 -11.21 -14.82 1.94
N ASP A 266 -11.31 -15.12 0.65
CA ASP A 266 -11.55 -16.49 0.20
C ASP A 266 -10.23 -17.27 0.21
N LEU A 267 -10.00 -18.04 1.28
CA LEU A 267 -8.78 -18.83 1.48
C LEU A 267 -8.55 -19.89 0.40
N ARG A 268 -9.59 -20.25 -0.39
CA ARG A 268 -9.44 -21.18 -1.52
C ARG A 268 -8.50 -20.66 -2.60
N TRP A 269 -8.27 -19.35 -2.68
CA TRP A 269 -7.27 -18.77 -3.59
C TRP A 269 -5.84 -19.18 -3.25
N LEU A 270 -5.54 -19.59 -2.00
CA LEU A 270 -4.23 -20.10 -1.62
C LEU A 270 -3.86 -21.44 -2.28
N GLU A 271 -4.83 -22.15 -2.88
CA GLU A 271 -4.56 -23.34 -3.71
C GLU A 271 -3.82 -22.98 -5.00
N VAL A 272 -3.96 -21.75 -5.47
CA VAL A 272 -3.45 -21.31 -6.77
C VAL A 272 -2.54 -20.10 -6.72
N PHE A 273 -2.65 -19.23 -5.73
CA PHE A 273 -1.78 -18.07 -5.57
C PHE A 273 -0.73 -18.28 -4.48
N ASP A 274 0.47 -17.79 -4.71
CA ASP A 274 1.55 -17.77 -3.71
C ASP A 274 1.33 -16.71 -2.66
N SER A 275 0.72 -15.59 -3.03
CA SER A 275 0.32 -14.52 -2.11
C SER A 275 -0.98 -13.85 -2.52
N LEU A 276 -1.65 -13.27 -1.52
CA LEU A 276 -2.80 -12.40 -1.70
C LEU A 276 -2.43 -11.00 -1.23
N TYR A 277 -2.75 -10.01 -2.05
CA TYR A 277 -2.46 -8.61 -1.79
C TYR A 277 -3.41 -8.03 -0.74
N SER A 278 -2.87 -7.33 0.23
CA SER A 278 -3.62 -6.76 1.35
C SER A 278 -4.20 -5.37 1.08
N GLY A 279 -4.11 -4.87 -0.13
CA GLY A 279 -4.66 -3.59 -0.55
C GLY A 279 -3.64 -2.45 -0.59
N ASP A 280 -3.98 -1.44 -1.37
CA ASP A 280 -3.12 -0.27 -1.59
C ASP A 280 -3.00 0.58 -0.32
N PRO A 281 -1.81 1.07 0.04
CA PRO A 281 -1.65 1.93 1.20
C PRO A 281 -2.40 3.25 1.01
N ARG A 282 -3.24 3.61 2.00
CA ARG A 282 -4.14 4.76 1.92
C ARG A 282 -3.89 5.72 3.08
N ALA A 283 -3.03 6.69 2.85
CA ALA A 283 -2.72 7.70 3.85
C ALA A 283 -3.97 8.46 4.31
N SER A 284 -4.95 8.66 3.43
CA SER A 284 -6.21 9.33 3.74
C SER A 284 -7.05 8.65 4.82
N ASP A 285 -6.84 7.38 5.04
CA ASP A 285 -7.65 6.58 5.98
C ASP A 285 -7.03 6.53 7.39
N VAL A 286 -5.80 7.03 7.56
CA VAL A 286 -5.11 7.14 8.87
C VAL A 286 -5.06 8.60 9.31
N PRO A 287 -5.91 9.03 10.23
CA PRO A 287 -6.00 10.43 10.63
C PRO A 287 -4.81 10.87 11.50
N GLU A 288 -4.49 12.16 11.41
CA GLU A 288 -3.60 12.88 12.32
C GLU A 288 -2.13 12.45 12.31
N MET A 289 -1.75 11.58 11.37
CA MET A 289 -0.36 11.16 11.17
C MET A 289 0.28 11.93 10.00
N ASN A 290 1.58 11.97 9.96
CA ASN A 290 2.24 12.42 8.75
C ASN A 290 2.05 11.41 7.61
N PHE A 291 2.13 11.91 6.39
CA PHE A 291 1.75 11.18 5.19
C PHE A 291 2.42 9.81 5.04
N TRP A 292 3.76 9.74 5.14
CA TRP A 292 4.49 8.49 4.93
C TRP A 292 4.26 7.48 6.08
N ARG A 293 4.16 7.93 7.34
CA ARG A 293 3.81 7.04 8.47
C ARG A 293 2.37 6.55 8.38
N SER A 294 1.47 7.37 7.88
CA SER A 294 0.08 6.99 7.64
C SER A 294 -0.03 5.84 6.64
N MET A 295 0.76 5.85 5.57
CA MET A 295 0.81 4.74 4.62
C MET A 295 1.34 3.45 5.27
N ASP A 296 2.39 3.55 6.08
CA ASP A 296 2.96 2.40 6.78
C ASP A 296 1.94 1.78 7.75
N ILE A 297 1.28 2.61 8.56
CA ILE A 297 0.25 2.17 9.52
C ILE A 297 -0.95 1.56 8.80
N TYR A 298 -1.38 2.13 7.67
CA TYR A 298 -2.46 1.55 6.88
C TYR A 298 -2.10 0.13 6.40
N SER A 299 -0.92 -0.04 5.81
CA SER A 299 -0.46 -1.34 5.33
C SER A 299 -0.33 -2.35 6.48
N ASP A 300 0.19 -1.93 7.64
CA ASP A 300 0.29 -2.76 8.84
C ASP A 300 -1.08 -3.18 9.37
N HIS A 301 -2.07 -2.25 9.35
CA HIS A 301 -3.44 -2.54 9.71
C HIS A 301 -4.07 -3.59 8.79
N MET A 302 -3.87 -3.45 7.47
CA MET A 302 -4.40 -4.38 6.49
C MET A 302 -3.81 -5.78 6.65
N VAL A 303 -2.50 -5.90 6.83
CA VAL A 303 -1.84 -7.17 7.12
C VAL A 303 -2.42 -7.80 8.39
N ARG A 304 -2.61 -7.01 9.45
CA ARG A 304 -3.23 -7.48 10.70
C ARG A 304 -4.66 -8.01 10.48
N ARG A 305 -5.47 -7.34 9.65
CA ARG A 305 -6.83 -7.78 9.32
C ARG A 305 -6.85 -9.07 8.50
N TYR A 306 -5.93 -9.22 7.54
CA TYR A 306 -5.80 -10.45 6.78
C TYR A 306 -5.38 -11.63 7.66
N GLU A 307 -4.42 -11.43 8.57
CA GLU A 307 -4.05 -12.44 9.58
C GLU A 307 -5.24 -12.84 10.46
N GLN A 308 -6.03 -11.87 10.93
CA GLN A 308 -7.25 -12.14 11.69
C GLN A 308 -8.31 -12.93 10.89
N SER A 309 -8.25 -12.86 9.56
CA SER A 309 -9.07 -13.67 8.63
C SER A 309 -8.43 -15.02 8.31
N PHE A 310 -7.46 -15.48 9.12
CA PHE A 310 -6.75 -16.75 9.02
C PHE A 310 -5.81 -16.88 7.81
N LEU A 311 -5.45 -15.79 7.15
CA LEU A 311 -4.42 -15.82 6.13
C LEU A 311 -3.04 -15.90 6.81
N PRO A 312 -2.19 -16.88 6.47
CA PRO A 312 -0.82 -16.94 7.00
C PRO A 312 -0.03 -15.69 6.59
N LEU A 313 0.75 -15.12 7.50
CA LEU A 313 1.50 -13.88 7.24
C LEU A 313 2.42 -14.01 6.03
N GLU A 314 3.06 -15.16 5.86
CA GLU A 314 3.94 -15.45 4.72
C GLU A 314 3.22 -15.43 3.36
N ARG A 315 1.89 -15.53 3.35
CA ARG A 315 1.05 -15.52 2.15
C ARG A 315 0.38 -14.15 1.90
N ILE A 316 0.70 -13.15 2.69
CA ILE A 316 0.20 -11.78 2.53
C ILE A 316 1.25 -10.95 1.79
N ASP A 317 0.89 -10.44 0.61
CA ASP A 317 1.67 -9.41 -0.08
C ASP A 317 1.17 -8.03 0.37
N SER A 318 2.08 -7.18 0.79
CA SER A 318 1.77 -5.83 1.25
C SER A 318 2.67 -4.81 0.57
N THR A 319 2.09 -3.97 -0.23
CA THR A 319 2.82 -2.89 -0.88
C THR A 319 3.05 -1.75 0.10
N GLY A 320 4.18 -1.71 0.74
CA GLY A 320 4.53 -0.64 1.69
C GLY A 320 5.76 0.16 1.31
N PHE A 321 6.57 -0.32 0.36
CA PHE A 321 7.83 0.29 -0.01
C PHE A 321 7.82 0.77 -1.45
N MET A 322 7.74 2.09 -1.61
CA MET A 322 7.78 2.75 -2.91
C MET A 322 8.72 3.93 -2.88
N LEU A 323 9.55 4.03 -3.92
CA LEU A 323 10.41 5.18 -4.18
C LEU A 323 9.92 5.92 -5.41
N GLY A 324 10.18 7.20 -5.50
CA GLY A 324 9.94 7.88 -6.75
C GLY A 324 9.22 9.21 -6.63
N ASN A 325 9.09 9.86 -7.78
CA ASN A 325 8.62 11.22 -7.93
C ASN A 325 7.57 11.36 -9.04
N THR A 326 6.96 10.26 -9.47
CA THR A 326 5.87 10.31 -10.44
C THR A 326 4.59 10.80 -9.78
N GLY A 327 3.62 11.25 -10.58
CA GLY A 327 2.32 11.72 -10.09
C GLY A 327 1.42 10.61 -9.55
N THR A 328 1.93 9.39 -9.43
CA THR A 328 1.15 8.26 -8.94
C THR A 328 0.98 8.27 -7.43
N ILE A 329 0.15 7.44 -6.96
CA ILE A 329 -0.61 7.34 -5.74
C ILE A 329 0.18 7.45 -4.45
N TYR A 330 1.38 6.92 -4.38
CA TYR A 330 2.08 6.66 -3.12
C TYR A 330 3.39 7.41 -3.10
N TYR A 331 3.29 8.66 -3.47
CA TYR A 331 4.39 9.58 -3.58
C TYR A 331 5.15 9.74 -2.27
N ARG A 332 6.19 8.94 -2.11
CA ARG A 332 7.07 9.01 -0.95
C ARG A 332 8.40 9.72 -1.25
N LYS A 333 8.84 9.78 -2.49
CA LYS A 333 10.25 10.04 -2.85
C LYS A 333 11.15 9.07 -2.09
N THR A 334 12.04 9.62 -1.26
CA THR A 334 12.88 8.86 -0.32
C THR A 334 12.52 9.13 1.14
N ASN A 335 11.39 9.82 1.42
CA ASN A 335 11.01 10.17 2.78
C ASN A 335 10.71 8.91 3.59
N ALA A 336 11.37 8.76 4.73
CA ALA A 336 11.20 7.66 5.67
C ALA A 336 11.34 6.26 5.02
N TRP A 337 12.12 6.12 3.93
CA TRP A 337 12.21 4.87 3.19
C TRP A 337 12.81 3.72 3.99
N LYS A 338 13.74 4.03 4.91
CA LYS A 338 14.40 3.02 5.75
C LYS A 338 13.41 2.34 6.68
N GLY A 339 12.57 3.13 7.37
CA GLY A 339 11.51 2.61 8.21
C GLY A 339 10.47 1.83 7.43
N ALA A 340 10.08 2.31 6.24
CA ALA A 340 9.15 1.62 5.36
C ALA A 340 9.67 0.25 4.91
N LEU A 341 10.95 0.15 4.53
CA LEU A 341 11.58 -1.11 4.17
C LEU A 341 11.58 -2.10 5.34
N ILE A 342 11.99 -1.63 6.53
CA ILE A 342 11.97 -2.47 7.74
C ILE A 342 10.56 -2.99 8.02
N LEU A 343 9.54 -2.14 8.00
CA LEU A 343 8.15 -2.55 8.27
C LEU A 343 7.63 -3.51 7.20
N MET A 344 7.89 -3.26 5.92
CA MET A 344 7.50 -4.16 4.84
C MET A 344 8.02 -5.58 5.11
N MET A 345 9.30 -5.72 5.41
CA MET A 345 9.90 -7.02 5.68
C MET A 345 9.48 -7.61 7.03
N ALA A 346 9.28 -6.77 8.05
CA ALA A 346 8.87 -7.22 9.38
C ALA A 346 7.47 -7.86 9.40
N ARG A 347 6.61 -7.55 8.43
CA ARG A 347 5.28 -8.17 8.27
C ARG A 347 5.35 -9.67 8.01
N GLY A 348 6.50 -10.18 7.53
CA GLY A 348 6.75 -11.60 7.34
C GLY A 348 6.20 -12.20 6.05
N GLY A 349 5.75 -11.37 5.11
CA GLY A 349 5.35 -11.83 3.78
C GLY A 349 6.53 -12.41 2.99
N TRP A 350 6.30 -13.48 2.22
CA TRP A 350 7.37 -14.07 1.41
C TRP A 350 7.56 -13.39 0.07
N VAL A 351 6.61 -12.60 -0.39
CA VAL A 351 6.76 -11.74 -1.56
C VAL A 351 7.11 -10.33 -1.07
N ASN A 352 8.37 -9.96 -1.21
CA ASN A 352 8.88 -8.65 -0.79
C ASN A 352 9.06 -7.77 -2.02
N THR A 353 8.14 -6.81 -2.22
CA THR A 353 8.11 -5.99 -3.43
C THR A 353 8.58 -4.57 -3.18
N VAL A 354 9.57 -4.14 -3.97
CA VAL A 354 10.06 -2.76 -4.05
C VAL A 354 9.53 -2.12 -5.33
N HIS A 355 8.98 -0.92 -5.21
CA HIS A 355 8.40 -0.17 -6.33
C HIS A 355 9.15 1.12 -6.62
N GLY A 356 9.11 1.53 -7.89
CA GLY A 356 9.51 2.86 -8.33
C GLY A 356 10.98 3.00 -8.72
N ASN A 357 11.54 4.18 -8.50
CA ASN A 357 12.81 4.61 -9.08
C ASN A 357 14.01 4.24 -8.19
N LEU A 358 14.73 3.20 -8.54
CA LEU A 358 15.88 2.71 -7.75
C LEU A 358 17.10 3.64 -7.80
N GLU A 359 17.19 4.52 -8.79
CA GLU A 359 18.25 5.52 -8.91
C GLU A 359 18.28 6.54 -7.75
N TYR A 360 17.21 6.63 -6.98
CA TYR A 360 17.20 7.47 -5.76
C TYR A 360 18.04 6.89 -4.62
N LEU A 361 18.38 5.61 -4.66
CA LEU A 361 19.23 4.98 -3.66
C LEU A 361 20.69 5.14 -4.04
N THR A 362 21.49 5.69 -3.13
CA THR A 362 22.95 5.74 -3.27
C THR A 362 23.58 4.36 -3.03
N ASP A 363 24.86 4.20 -3.30
CA ASP A 363 25.59 2.95 -2.99
C ASP A 363 25.70 2.71 -1.47
N GLU A 364 25.65 3.76 -0.66
CA GLU A 364 25.57 3.65 0.80
C GLU A 364 24.21 3.12 1.23
N ASP A 365 23.14 3.67 0.67
CA ASP A 365 21.78 3.19 0.87
C ASP A 365 21.63 1.72 0.45
N ALA A 366 22.25 1.34 -0.66
CA ALA A 366 22.25 -0.05 -1.13
C ALA A 366 22.93 -1.01 -0.12
N ARG A 367 24.06 -0.61 0.47
CA ARG A 367 24.73 -1.40 1.52
C ARG A 367 23.86 -1.52 2.78
N TRP A 368 23.19 -0.43 3.16
CA TRP A 368 22.26 -0.45 4.27
C TRP A 368 21.06 -1.36 3.98
N PHE A 369 20.48 -1.25 2.78
CA PHE A 369 19.38 -2.09 2.32
C PHE A 369 19.76 -3.59 2.39
N ALA A 370 20.95 -3.94 1.89
CA ALA A 370 21.46 -5.32 1.92
C ALA A 370 21.54 -5.88 3.35
N LYS A 371 21.87 -5.05 4.35
CA LYS A 371 21.88 -5.46 5.77
C LYS A 371 20.47 -5.81 6.27
N VAL A 372 19.49 -4.95 6.00
CA VAL A 372 18.08 -5.18 6.39
C VAL A 372 17.55 -6.43 5.71
N GLN A 373 17.78 -6.55 4.40
CA GLN A 373 17.36 -7.70 3.62
C GLN A 373 17.98 -9.00 4.14
N SER A 374 19.29 -9.02 4.40
CA SER A 374 19.97 -10.19 4.95
C SER A 374 19.43 -10.62 6.33
N LEU A 375 19.05 -9.65 7.17
CA LEU A 375 18.42 -9.92 8.46
C LEU A 375 17.04 -10.57 8.28
N TYR A 376 16.17 -9.95 7.50
CA TYR A 376 14.77 -10.36 7.41
C TYR A 376 14.53 -11.58 6.54
N LEU A 377 15.22 -11.73 5.41
CA LEU A 377 15.10 -12.93 4.57
C LEU A 377 15.42 -14.21 5.36
N ARG A 378 16.39 -14.13 6.29
CA ARG A 378 16.69 -15.24 7.19
C ARG A 378 15.54 -15.50 8.16
N LEU A 379 14.96 -14.46 8.77
CA LEU A 379 13.86 -14.57 9.74
C LEU A 379 12.56 -15.06 9.08
N GLU A 380 12.25 -14.53 7.90
CA GLU A 380 11.08 -14.91 7.11
C GLU A 380 11.13 -16.37 6.67
N SER A 381 12.30 -16.87 6.24
CA SER A 381 12.47 -18.27 5.85
C SER A 381 12.19 -19.26 6.99
N MET A 382 12.21 -18.79 8.25
CA MET A 382 11.83 -19.58 9.40
C MET A 382 10.31 -19.70 9.60
N GLY A 383 9.51 -18.85 8.94
CA GLY A 383 8.04 -18.83 9.06
C GLY A 383 7.53 -18.59 10.49
N ARG A 384 8.25 -17.78 11.28
CA ARG A 384 7.96 -17.57 12.72
C ARG A 384 7.71 -16.12 13.06
N THR A 385 7.13 -15.38 12.15
CA THR A 385 6.67 -14.01 12.39
C THR A 385 5.31 -14.03 13.07
N LYS A 386 5.10 -13.14 14.03
CA LYS A 386 3.83 -12.92 14.72
C LYS A 386 3.56 -11.45 14.90
N THR A 387 2.31 -11.08 14.76
CA THR A 387 1.80 -9.78 15.16
C THR A 387 1.57 -9.72 16.66
N PHE A 388 1.67 -8.54 17.27
CA PHE A 388 1.36 -8.33 18.68
C PHE A 388 0.94 -6.89 18.97
N GLY A 389 0.45 -6.65 20.17
CA GLY A 389 -0.05 -5.34 20.59
C GLY A 389 -1.46 -5.06 20.09
N GLY A 390 -1.78 -3.78 19.96
CA GLY A 390 -3.11 -3.29 19.61
C GLY A 390 -3.40 -3.28 18.12
N ILE A 391 -4.43 -2.55 17.73
CA ILE A 391 -4.89 -2.41 16.36
C ILE A 391 -4.29 -1.12 15.75
N PRO A 392 -3.50 -1.23 14.67
CA PRO A 392 -2.85 -0.06 14.06
C PRO A 392 -3.82 1.06 13.71
N GLY A 393 -4.95 0.71 13.11
CA GLY A 393 -5.98 1.67 12.71
C GLY A 393 -6.75 2.34 13.84
N ASP A 394 -6.75 1.76 15.02
CA ASP A 394 -7.34 2.32 16.23
C ASP A 394 -6.32 3.17 17.03
N VAL A 395 -5.18 3.44 16.41
CA VAL A 395 -4.09 4.26 16.98
C VAL A 395 -3.49 3.61 18.25
N GLU A 396 -3.54 2.28 18.33
CA GLU A 396 -2.97 1.51 19.43
C GLU A 396 -1.55 1.04 19.10
N PRO A 397 -0.60 1.06 20.06
CA PRO A 397 0.76 0.55 19.84
C PRO A 397 0.78 -0.92 19.46
N TYR A 398 1.58 -1.27 18.47
CA TYR A 398 1.63 -2.60 17.88
C TYR A 398 3.04 -2.97 17.41
N GLY A 399 3.21 -4.20 16.94
CA GLY A 399 4.45 -4.62 16.30
C GLY A 399 4.38 -5.98 15.64
N PHE A 400 5.50 -6.31 15.00
CA PHE A 400 5.79 -7.60 14.38
C PHE A 400 7.04 -8.18 15.03
N GLY A 401 6.96 -9.41 15.49
CA GLY A 401 8.09 -10.12 16.07
C GLY A 401 8.47 -11.32 15.22
N SER A 402 9.74 -11.45 14.88
CA SER A 402 10.28 -12.59 14.14
C SER A 402 11.41 -13.24 14.91
N MET A 403 11.50 -14.58 14.88
CA MET A 403 12.49 -15.32 15.65
C MET A 403 13.16 -16.42 14.84
N ASP A 404 14.41 -16.68 15.20
CA ASP A 404 15.13 -17.89 14.87
C ASP A 404 15.67 -18.55 16.19
N PRO A 405 16.34 -19.71 16.13
CA PRO A 405 16.87 -20.36 17.34
C PRO A 405 17.90 -19.52 18.12
N GLU A 406 18.50 -18.49 17.51
CA GLU A 406 19.58 -17.71 18.11
C GLU A 406 19.11 -16.36 18.69
N GLY A 407 17.88 -15.91 18.35
CA GLY A 407 17.35 -14.65 18.88
C GLY A 407 16.04 -14.20 18.24
N THR A 408 15.64 -13.00 18.61
CA THR A 408 14.35 -12.42 18.20
C THR A 408 14.55 -10.96 17.80
N VAL A 409 13.79 -10.51 16.81
CA VAL A 409 13.73 -9.13 16.35
C VAL A 409 12.28 -8.65 16.40
N TYR A 410 12.07 -7.46 16.92
CA TYR A 410 10.77 -6.81 17.01
C TYR A 410 10.80 -5.46 16.29
N ALA A 411 9.96 -5.31 15.29
CA ALA A 411 9.59 -4.00 14.77
C ALA A 411 8.38 -3.52 15.56
N VAL A 412 8.51 -2.37 16.20
CA VAL A 412 7.49 -1.78 17.08
C VAL A 412 7.11 -0.40 16.60
N VAL A 413 5.82 -0.08 16.65
CA VAL A 413 5.26 1.20 16.17
C VAL A 413 4.32 1.76 17.22
N ASN A 414 4.49 3.04 17.51
CA ASN A 414 3.53 3.82 18.27
C ASN A 414 2.75 4.75 17.32
N PRO A 415 1.53 4.42 16.91
CA PRO A 415 0.74 5.28 16.03
C PRO A 415 0.07 6.45 16.77
N ALA A 416 0.10 6.46 18.10
CA ALA A 416 -0.54 7.50 18.91
C ALA A 416 0.23 8.82 18.91
N GLN A 417 -0.48 9.90 19.20
CA GLN A 417 0.11 11.24 19.34
C GLN A 417 0.63 11.53 20.75
N VAL A 418 0.87 10.51 21.53
CA VAL A 418 1.45 10.58 22.88
C VAL A 418 2.53 9.53 23.02
N VAL A 419 3.43 9.75 23.97
CA VAL A 419 4.43 8.72 24.32
C VAL A 419 3.76 7.48 24.87
N GLN A 420 4.07 6.31 24.31
CA GLN A 420 3.49 5.04 24.69
C GLN A 420 4.58 4.01 25.02
N GLU A 421 4.24 3.07 25.89
CA GLU A 421 5.08 1.91 26.19
C GLU A 421 4.47 0.64 25.58
N ILE A 422 5.30 -0.14 24.89
CA ILE A 422 4.91 -1.38 24.23
C ILE A 422 5.65 -2.52 24.89
N ARG A 423 4.94 -3.61 25.21
CA ARG A 423 5.54 -4.84 25.67
C ARG A 423 5.75 -5.81 24.51
N MET A 424 6.96 -6.32 24.36
CA MET A 424 7.35 -7.33 23.37
C MET A 424 7.11 -8.73 23.98
N PRO A 425 6.17 -9.53 23.47
CA PRO A 425 5.84 -10.83 24.03
C PRO A 425 6.88 -11.89 23.63
N LEU A 426 6.88 -13.03 24.34
CA LEU A 426 7.51 -14.25 23.84
C LEU A 426 6.75 -14.76 22.61
N LEU A 427 7.46 -15.09 21.54
CA LEU A 427 6.87 -15.53 20.28
C LEU A 427 6.55 -17.03 20.24
N SER A 428 7.18 -17.82 21.12
CA SER A 428 6.83 -19.23 21.30
C SER A 428 6.84 -19.62 22.78
N LYS A 429 6.21 -20.74 23.13
CA LYS A 429 6.19 -21.28 24.50
C LYS A 429 7.55 -21.84 24.92
N GLU A 430 8.34 -22.26 23.96
CA GLU A 430 9.69 -22.81 24.15
C GLU A 430 10.75 -21.71 24.25
N GLN A 431 10.40 -20.47 23.94
CA GLN A 431 11.31 -19.34 24.05
C GLN A 431 11.58 -19.01 25.51
N GLY A 432 12.84 -18.98 25.88
CA GLY A 432 13.26 -18.47 27.18
C GLY A 432 13.07 -16.96 27.33
N PRO A 433 13.32 -16.38 28.51
CA PRO A 433 13.28 -14.92 28.68
C PRO A 433 14.11 -14.18 27.63
N LEU A 434 13.63 -13.03 27.16
CA LEU A 434 14.28 -12.28 26.09
C LEU A 434 15.72 -11.83 26.42
N GLY A 435 16.05 -11.67 27.72
CA GLY A 435 17.36 -11.19 28.15
C GLY A 435 17.57 -9.70 27.87
N ALA A 436 18.84 -9.29 27.74
CA ALA A 436 19.18 -7.91 27.39
C ALA A 436 18.95 -7.66 25.91
N GLY A 437 18.13 -6.66 25.60
CA GLY A 437 17.85 -6.21 24.24
C GLY A 437 18.71 -5.02 23.82
N ARG A 438 18.69 -4.73 22.52
CA ARG A 438 19.31 -3.57 21.90
C ARG A 438 18.38 -2.92 20.89
N LEU A 439 18.34 -1.58 20.88
CA LEU A 439 17.79 -0.83 19.76
C LEU A 439 18.71 -1.01 18.54
N LEU A 440 18.13 -1.48 17.44
CA LEU A 440 18.83 -1.70 16.16
C LEU A 440 18.57 -0.60 15.17
N PHE A 441 17.43 0.07 15.29
CA PHE A 441 16.99 1.17 14.44
C PHE A 441 15.95 2.01 15.15
N GLU A 442 15.94 3.30 14.87
CA GLU A 442 14.93 4.24 15.40
C GLU A 442 14.75 5.44 14.46
N ASP A 443 13.57 6.05 14.49
CA ASP A 443 13.37 7.39 13.94
C ASP A 443 14.05 8.42 14.86
N ALA A 444 14.64 9.48 14.28
CA ALA A 444 15.32 10.55 15.03
C ALA A 444 14.36 11.38 15.90
N GLY A 445 14.91 12.15 16.82
CA GLY A 445 14.18 13.00 17.76
C GLY A 445 13.97 12.32 19.11
N PHE A 446 12.74 11.96 19.47
CA PHE A 446 12.47 11.27 20.72
C PHE A 446 13.34 10.02 20.85
N LYS A 447 14.09 9.92 21.96
CA LYS A 447 14.97 8.76 22.21
C LYS A 447 14.18 7.61 22.81
N PRO A 448 14.00 6.48 22.09
CA PRO A 448 13.33 5.32 22.66
C PRO A 448 14.02 4.81 23.92
N VAL A 449 13.24 4.36 24.91
CA VAL A 449 13.76 3.80 26.15
C VAL A 449 13.42 2.33 26.22
N LEU A 450 14.45 1.47 26.08
CA LEU A 450 14.32 0.04 26.20
C LEU A 450 14.56 -0.39 27.66
N SER A 451 13.61 -1.12 28.26
CA SER A 451 13.68 -1.66 29.62
C SER A 451 13.16 -3.10 29.65
N GLY A 452 14.06 -4.07 29.64
CA GLY A 452 13.72 -5.49 29.58
C GLY A 452 12.92 -5.83 28.31
N ASP A 453 11.70 -6.33 28.48
CA ASP A 453 10.77 -6.67 27.39
C ASP A 453 9.87 -5.50 26.95
N ARG A 454 10.16 -4.26 27.39
CA ARG A 454 9.35 -3.08 27.11
C ARG A 454 10.16 -2.00 26.42
N VAL A 455 9.52 -1.31 25.48
CA VAL A 455 10.09 -0.14 24.84
C VAL A 455 9.10 1.02 24.89
N LYS A 456 9.60 2.20 25.26
CA LYS A 456 8.84 3.45 25.24
C LYS A 456 9.20 4.21 23.97
N LEU A 457 8.19 4.59 23.18
CA LEU A 457 8.30 5.29 21.91
C LEU A 457 7.59 6.64 21.95
N GLY A 458 8.13 7.61 21.24
CA GLY A 458 7.49 8.89 20.99
C GLY A 458 6.30 8.81 20.05
N PRO A 459 5.59 9.94 19.84
CA PRO A 459 4.41 10.01 18.96
C PRO A 459 4.75 9.66 17.52
N GLY A 460 4.03 8.70 16.93
CA GLY A 460 4.25 8.28 15.54
C GLY A 460 5.60 7.61 15.26
N GLN A 461 6.32 7.20 16.30
CA GLN A 461 7.66 6.62 16.18
C GLN A 461 7.63 5.12 15.93
N MET A 462 8.59 4.65 15.14
CA MET A 462 8.93 3.24 15.06
C MET A 462 10.34 2.97 15.59
N ALA A 463 10.58 1.74 16.05
CA ALA A 463 11.90 1.24 16.38
C ALA A 463 12.03 -0.25 16.04
N LEU A 464 13.27 -0.68 15.85
CA LEU A 464 13.63 -2.09 15.73
C LEU A 464 14.44 -2.51 16.96
N VAL A 465 14.04 -3.61 17.61
CA VAL A 465 14.68 -4.11 18.82
C VAL A 465 15.12 -5.54 18.61
N GLY A 466 16.38 -5.84 18.91
CA GLY A 466 16.95 -7.18 18.83
C GLY A 466 17.27 -7.77 20.19
N PHE A 467 17.06 -9.09 20.33
CA PHE A 467 17.41 -9.89 21.51
C PHE A 467 18.26 -11.09 21.12
N GLY A 468 18.98 -11.66 22.11
CA GLY A 468 19.88 -12.78 21.88
C GLY A 468 21.02 -12.41 20.93
N LYS A 469 21.25 -13.19 19.87
CA LYS A 469 22.23 -12.89 18.82
C LYS A 469 22.03 -11.50 18.21
N TYR A 470 20.78 -11.08 18.02
CA TYR A 470 20.44 -9.82 17.37
C TYR A 470 20.67 -8.58 18.25
N ALA A 471 20.97 -8.74 19.53
CA ALA A 471 21.40 -7.62 20.39
C ALA A 471 22.84 -7.17 20.14
N ARG A 472 23.60 -7.82 19.24
CA ARG A 472 24.99 -7.45 18.92
C ARG A 472 25.03 -6.19 18.05
N SER A 473 26.09 -5.39 18.20
CA SER A 473 26.32 -4.15 17.42
C SER A 473 26.42 -4.37 15.92
N THR A 474 26.75 -5.57 15.46
CA THR A 474 26.80 -5.93 14.04
C THR A 474 25.44 -5.82 13.33
N TYR A 475 24.34 -5.86 14.10
CA TYR A 475 22.97 -5.71 13.58
C TYR A 475 22.43 -4.28 13.70
N ASP A 476 23.24 -3.35 14.19
CA ASP A 476 22.88 -1.94 14.29
C ASP A 476 22.65 -1.36 12.88
N LEU A 477 21.46 -0.81 12.67
CA LEU A 477 21.01 -0.19 11.43
C LEU A 477 20.98 1.35 11.52
N GLY A 478 21.26 1.89 12.73
CA GLY A 478 21.35 3.32 12.96
C GLY A 478 20.01 4.03 13.11
N VAL A 479 20.01 5.30 12.74
CA VAL A 479 18.89 6.23 12.92
C VAL A 479 18.39 6.73 11.56
N GLN A 480 17.09 6.93 11.45
CA GLN A 480 16.45 7.57 10.30
C GLN A 480 16.37 9.08 10.52
N GLU A 481 17.32 9.82 9.95
CA GLU A 481 17.50 11.25 10.23
C GLU A 481 16.48 12.17 9.54
N ASP A 482 15.87 11.73 8.45
CA ASP A 482 14.86 12.49 7.72
C ASP A 482 13.46 12.46 8.38
N VAL A 483 13.34 11.73 9.47
CA VAL A 483 12.15 11.68 10.33
C VAL A 483 12.52 12.21 11.71
N ARG A 484 11.84 13.26 12.15
CA ARG A 484 12.05 13.80 13.48
C ARG A 484 10.80 13.66 14.32
N ILE A 485 10.88 12.82 15.34
CA ILE A 485 9.79 12.56 16.27
C ILE A 485 9.80 13.59 17.39
N PRO A 486 8.68 14.27 17.68
CA PRO A 486 8.61 15.20 18.78
C PRO A 486 8.75 14.49 20.14
N GLY A 487 9.31 15.18 21.10
CA GLY A 487 9.40 14.75 22.49
C GLY A 487 8.05 14.79 23.19
N SER A 488 7.19 15.73 22.80
CA SER A 488 5.81 15.80 23.31
C SER A 488 4.86 16.39 22.27
N ILE A 489 3.61 15.93 22.33
CA ILE A 489 2.45 16.54 21.66
C ILE A 489 1.36 16.69 22.70
N ARG A 490 0.84 17.91 22.88
CA ARG A 490 -0.21 18.23 23.85
C ARG A 490 -1.36 18.96 23.15
N PRO A 491 -2.63 18.56 23.35
CA PRO A 491 -3.75 19.33 22.84
C PRO A 491 -3.71 20.79 23.32
N VAL A 492 -4.06 21.70 22.43
CA VAL A 492 -4.27 23.11 22.72
C VAL A 492 -5.73 23.43 22.42
N ASP A 493 -6.40 24.10 23.34
CA ASP A 493 -7.81 24.43 23.18
C ASP A 493 -8.02 25.40 22.00
N ALA A 494 -8.89 25.01 21.09
CA ALA A 494 -9.34 25.81 19.95
C ALA A 494 -10.80 25.51 19.64
N SER A 495 -11.59 26.57 19.45
CA SER A 495 -12.98 26.43 19.00
C SER A 495 -13.09 26.89 17.55
N PHE A 496 -13.10 25.92 16.63
CA PHE A 496 -13.29 26.22 15.21
C PHE A 496 -14.75 26.51 14.91
N VAL A 497 -15.00 27.59 14.19
CA VAL A 497 -16.33 28.00 13.72
C VAL A 497 -16.33 28.11 12.21
N GLY A 498 -17.49 27.87 11.59
CA GLY A 498 -17.65 28.02 10.15
C GLY A 498 -17.42 29.47 9.71
N HIS A 499 -16.60 29.67 8.68
CA HIS A 499 -16.24 30.95 8.10
C HIS A 499 -16.44 30.95 6.57
N GLY A 500 -17.62 30.57 6.11
CA GLY A 500 -17.94 30.44 4.70
C GLY A 500 -17.99 28.98 4.22
N LYS A 501 -18.07 28.79 2.90
CA LYS A 501 -18.13 27.45 2.30
C LYS A 501 -16.78 26.74 2.50
N ASN A 502 -16.85 25.54 3.03
CA ASN A 502 -15.67 24.67 3.22
C ASN A 502 -14.50 25.36 3.94
N THR A 503 -14.81 26.25 4.88
CA THR A 503 -13.81 27.02 5.64
C THR A 503 -14.20 27.08 7.11
N ILE A 504 -13.23 26.84 7.99
CA ILE A 504 -13.35 27.01 9.44
C ILE A 504 -12.23 27.88 9.96
N GLU A 505 -12.48 28.59 11.05
CA GLU A 505 -11.54 29.52 11.67
C GLU A 505 -11.58 29.37 13.20
N ALA A 506 -10.43 29.54 13.83
CA ALA A 506 -10.31 29.60 15.29
C ALA A 506 -9.24 30.62 15.71
N THR A 507 -9.40 31.16 16.92
CA THR A 507 -8.31 31.88 17.59
C THR A 507 -7.71 30.97 18.64
N VAL A 508 -6.38 30.79 18.57
CA VAL A 508 -5.61 29.89 19.43
C VAL A 508 -4.55 30.73 20.15
N ILE A 509 -4.32 30.49 21.42
CA ILE A 509 -3.19 31.08 22.10
C ILE A 509 -1.93 30.30 21.73
N MET A 510 -0.95 30.99 21.11
CA MET A 510 0.32 30.36 20.73
C MET A 510 1.00 29.76 21.95
N PRO A 511 1.42 28.48 21.89
CA PRO A 511 2.18 27.85 22.98
C PRO A 511 3.41 28.67 23.39
N LYS A 512 3.83 28.51 24.64
CA LYS A 512 4.99 29.24 25.15
C LYS A 512 6.34 28.64 24.78
N HIS A 513 6.35 27.34 24.50
CA HIS A 513 7.60 26.58 24.34
C HIS A 513 7.69 25.76 23.06
N GLY A 514 6.57 25.33 22.51
CA GLY A 514 6.52 24.47 21.34
C GLY A 514 5.94 25.13 20.09
N ASP A 515 6.05 24.43 18.97
CA ASP A 515 5.37 24.80 17.71
C ASP A 515 3.87 24.53 17.84
N LEU A 516 3.04 25.26 17.09
CA LEU A 516 1.61 25.03 17.04
C LEU A 516 1.28 24.16 15.80
N ARG A 517 0.88 22.91 16.02
CA ARG A 517 0.43 22.00 14.98
C ARG A 517 -1.07 22.15 14.77
N LEU A 518 -1.46 22.26 13.50
CA LEU A 518 -2.83 22.32 13.04
C LEU A 518 -3.16 21.00 12.34
N VAL A 519 -4.24 20.35 12.73
CA VAL A 519 -4.76 19.15 12.05
C VAL A 519 -6.16 19.47 11.57
N MET A 520 -6.38 19.41 10.27
CA MET A 520 -7.70 19.60 9.66
C MET A 520 -8.17 18.29 9.05
N ARG A 521 -9.43 17.93 9.28
CA ARG A 521 -10.09 16.79 8.67
C ARG A 521 -11.32 17.25 7.90
N GLN A 522 -11.62 16.54 6.81
CA GLN A 522 -12.88 16.75 6.07
C GLN A 522 -13.70 15.45 6.01
N ARG A 523 -15.01 15.62 6.09
CA ARG A 523 -15.98 14.54 5.93
C ARG A 523 -17.09 15.01 5.00
N SER A 524 -17.77 14.06 4.35
CA SER A 524 -19.03 14.36 3.69
C SER A 524 -20.14 14.64 4.72
N SER A 525 -21.24 15.22 4.27
CA SER A 525 -22.39 15.54 5.13
C SER A 525 -23.02 14.31 5.83
N ASP A 526 -22.76 13.10 5.34
CA ASP A 526 -23.14 11.83 5.97
C ASP A 526 -22.10 11.31 6.97
N GLY A 527 -21.04 12.07 7.24
CA GLY A 527 -19.97 11.73 8.17
C GLY A 527 -18.87 10.82 7.62
N ASN A 528 -18.95 10.40 6.35
CA ASN A 528 -17.94 9.58 5.72
C ASN A 528 -16.66 10.37 5.41
N ILE A 529 -15.53 9.68 5.30
CA ILE A 529 -14.29 10.29 4.87
C ILE A 529 -14.38 10.67 3.40
N MET A 530 -14.14 11.95 3.12
CA MET A 530 -14.02 12.46 1.77
C MET A 530 -12.67 12.11 1.16
N ARG A 531 -12.69 11.72 -0.09
CA ARG A 531 -11.50 11.50 -0.91
C ARG A 531 -11.48 12.48 -2.06
N SER A 532 -10.41 13.23 -2.18
CA SER A 532 -10.27 14.32 -3.15
C SER A 532 -10.36 13.89 -4.62
N TRP A 533 -10.17 12.63 -4.94
CA TRP A 533 -10.22 12.16 -6.33
C TRP A 533 -11.62 12.10 -6.94
N LYS A 534 -12.68 12.16 -6.14
CA LYS A 534 -14.07 12.29 -6.63
C LYS A 534 -14.45 13.76 -6.86
N GLY A 535 -13.89 14.38 -7.87
CA GLY A 535 -14.12 15.80 -8.20
C GLY A 535 -13.14 16.77 -7.55
N GLY A 536 -12.15 16.25 -6.82
CA GLY A 536 -11.05 17.01 -6.25
C GLY A 536 -9.94 17.36 -7.26
N PRO A 537 -8.83 17.90 -6.80
CA PRO A 537 -7.75 18.33 -7.68
C PRO A 537 -7.05 17.13 -8.34
N PRO A 538 -6.43 17.33 -9.50
CA PRO A 538 -5.64 16.29 -10.15
C PRO A 538 -4.51 15.78 -9.27
N ASN A 539 -4.10 14.54 -9.51
CA ASN A 539 -2.90 13.96 -8.91
C ASN A 539 -1.69 14.89 -9.05
N GLY A 540 -0.86 14.93 -8.01
CA GLY A 540 0.30 15.80 -7.97
C GLY A 540 0.00 17.27 -7.67
N THR A 541 -1.25 17.66 -7.46
CA THR A 541 -1.60 19.00 -6.99
C THR A 541 -0.96 19.25 -5.63
N ASN A 542 -0.37 20.44 -5.47
CA ASN A 542 0.23 20.83 -4.19
C ASN A 542 -0.83 20.89 -3.09
N MET A 543 -0.57 20.25 -1.95
CA MET A 543 -1.52 20.16 -0.84
C MET A 543 -1.89 21.53 -0.26
N GLY A 544 -0.95 22.46 -0.20
CA GLY A 544 -1.23 23.83 0.25
C GLY A 544 -2.20 24.61 -0.65
N ASN A 545 -2.38 24.16 -1.90
CA ASN A 545 -3.39 24.73 -2.79
C ASN A 545 -4.78 24.09 -2.59
N PHE A 546 -4.82 22.88 -2.10
CA PHE A 546 -6.08 22.17 -1.85
C PHE A 546 -6.59 22.37 -0.43
N PHE A 547 -5.76 22.07 0.57
CA PHE A 547 -6.01 22.43 1.96
C PHE A 547 -5.25 23.70 2.29
N GLN A 548 -5.93 24.83 2.32
CA GLN A 548 -5.31 26.10 2.63
C GLN A 548 -5.31 26.30 4.15
N LEU A 549 -4.17 26.04 4.77
CA LEU A 549 -3.91 26.38 6.16
C LEU A 549 -3.26 27.75 6.21
N ARG A 550 -3.93 28.71 6.80
CA ARG A 550 -3.48 30.10 6.92
C ARG A 550 -3.50 30.55 8.36
N ALA A 551 -2.60 31.43 8.71
CA ALA A 551 -2.55 31.99 10.06
C ALA A 551 -2.20 33.47 10.05
N TRP A 552 -2.65 34.18 11.07
CA TRP A 552 -2.36 35.59 11.30
C TRP A 552 -2.12 35.88 12.78
N GLN A 553 -1.18 36.77 13.08
CA GLN A 553 -1.00 37.33 14.40
C GLN A 553 -0.96 38.87 14.26
N ASP A 554 -1.74 39.57 15.05
CA ASP A 554 -1.89 41.04 14.97
C ASP A 554 -2.20 41.56 13.55
N GLY A 555 -3.04 40.78 12.80
CA GLY A 555 -3.41 41.09 11.42
C GLY A 555 -2.31 40.85 10.38
N LYS A 556 -1.14 40.37 10.77
CA LYS A 556 -0.05 40.00 9.85
C LYS A 556 -0.06 38.49 9.55
N PRO A 557 0.15 38.09 8.28
CA PRO A 557 0.24 36.70 7.94
C PRO A 557 1.43 36.01 8.61
N VAL A 558 1.20 34.75 9.05
CA VAL A 558 2.21 33.89 9.66
C VAL A 558 2.42 32.68 8.75
N PRO A 559 3.67 32.25 8.51
CA PRO A 559 3.95 31.05 7.75
C PRO A 559 3.35 29.79 8.42
N VAL A 560 2.72 28.95 7.63
CA VAL A 560 2.28 27.61 8.04
C VAL A 560 2.99 26.58 7.16
N GLU A 561 3.79 25.73 7.75
CA GLU A 561 4.48 24.65 7.07
C GLU A 561 3.52 23.46 6.92
N ILE A 562 3.20 23.06 5.68
CA ILE A 562 2.36 21.88 5.39
C ILE A 562 3.25 20.64 5.35
N HIS A 563 2.85 19.58 6.04
CA HIS A 563 3.63 18.33 6.13
C HIS A 563 3.64 17.51 4.84
N TYR A 564 2.76 17.84 3.86
CA TYR A 564 2.70 17.17 2.56
C TYR A 564 2.86 18.17 1.44
N ASP A 565 3.46 17.71 0.36
CA ASP A 565 3.65 18.55 -0.80
C ASP A 565 2.67 18.25 -1.94
N LYS A 566 2.01 17.07 -1.97
CA LYS A 566 1.13 16.67 -3.07
C LYS A 566 -0.10 15.88 -2.66
N VAL A 567 -1.17 16.06 -3.41
CA VAL A 567 -2.36 15.21 -3.38
C VAL A 567 -2.05 13.90 -4.11
N ILE A 568 -2.46 12.80 -3.53
CA ILE A 568 -2.39 11.47 -4.12
C ILE A 568 -3.77 11.03 -4.60
N TRP A 569 -3.84 10.08 -5.52
CA TRP A 569 -5.11 9.67 -6.15
C TRP A 569 -6.11 9.06 -5.17
N SER A 570 -5.65 8.38 -4.12
CA SER A 570 -6.53 7.92 -3.06
C SER A 570 -7.16 9.07 -2.27
N GLY A 571 -6.77 10.31 -2.58
CA GLY A 571 -7.20 11.52 -1.93
C GLY A 571 -6.65 11.67 -0.53
N LEU A 572 -6.96 12.81 0.09
CA LEU A 572 -6.69 13.04 1.49
C LEU A 572 -7.94 13.62 2.13
N SER A 573 -8.35 13.03 3.24
CA SER A 573 -9.42 13.56 4.07
C SER A 573 -8.91 14.46 5.20
N TRP A 574 -7.62 14.75 5.23
CA TRP A 574 -6.99 15.53 6.31
C TRP A 574 -5.68 16.16 5.84
N ALA A 575 -5.26 17.20 6.55
CA ALA A 575 -3.98 17.87 6.39
C ALA A 575 -3.38 18.24 7.74
N VAL A 576 -2.05 18.29 7.80
CA VAL A 576 -1.29 18.74 8.96
C VAL A 576 -0.38 19.89 8.55
N GLY A 577 -0.38 20.96 9.34
CA GLY A 577 0.55 22.06 9.19
C GLY A 577 1.10 22.51 10.53
N GLU A 578 2.23 23.19 10.53
CA GLU A 578 2.85 23.71 11.75
C GLU A 578 3.16 25.20 11.62
N ILE A 579 2.91 25.95 12.69
CA ILE A 579 3.38 27.30 12.90
C ILE A 579 4.57 27.21 13.87
N LYS A 580 5.73 27.63 13.39
CA LYS A 580 6.95 27.57 14.18
C LYS A 580 6.92 28.59 15.30
N HIS A 581 7.42 28.20 16.45
CA HIS A 581 7.44 29.04 17.66
C HIS A 581 8.18 30.39 17.46
N ASP A 582 9.24 30.36 16.66
CA ASP A 582 10.05 31.55 16.38
C ASP A 582 9.45 32.50 15.33
N ALA A 583 8.42 32.05 14.61
CA ALA A 583 7.71 32.86 13.60
C ALA A 583 6.65 33.80 14.20
N VAL A 584 6.36 33.69 15.49
CA VAL A 584 5.24 34.39 16.18
C VAL A 584 5.60 34.77 17.60
N THR A 585 4.80 35.65 18.21
CA THR A 585 4.91 35.98 19.62
C THR A 585 4.22 34.94 20.49
N ALA A 586 4.99 34.19 21.27
CA ALA A 586 4.48 33.18 22.20
C ALA A 586 3.50 33.77 23.23
N GLY A 587 2.48 32.98 23.59
CA GLY A 587 1.45 33.38 24.55
C GLY A 587 0.45 34.41 24.04
N GLN A 588 0.55 34.84 22.78
CA GLN A 588 -0.39 35.76 22.15
C GLN A 588 -1.38 35.01 21.24
N PRO A 589 -2.55 35.60 20.97
CA PRO A 589 -3.52 35.01 20.06
C PRO A 589 -2.99 34.91 18.63
N VAL A 590 -3.25 33.78 18.00
CA VAL A 590 -3.04 33.51 16.56
C VAL A 590 -4.39 33.09 15.99
N THR A 591 -4.84 33.76 14.94
CA THR A 591 -5.98 33.33 14.16
C THR A 591 -5.54 32.30 13.15
N VAL A 592 -6.16 31.13 13.14
CA VAL A 592 -5.91 30.03 12.20
C VAL A 592 -7.15 29.77 11.37
N GLN A 593 -6.98 29.61 10.06
CA GLN A 593 -8.07 29.35 9.13
C GLN A 593 -7.70 28.13 8.29
N CYS A 594 -8.66 27.23 8.17
CA CYS A 594 -8.53 26.03 7.36
C CYS A 594 -9.61 26.01 6.30
N SER A 595 -9.24 25.82 5.03
CA SER A 595 -10.18 25.74 3.91
C SER A 595 -9.90 24.50 3.06
N SER A 596 -10.95 23.82 2.62
CA SER A 596 -10.86 22.72 1.64
C SER A 596 -11.19 23.23 0.24
N GLY A 597 -10.44 22.76 -0.75
CA GLY A 597 -10.66 23.01 -2.16
C GLY A 597 -11.74 22.14 -2.81
N GLU A 598 -12.53 21.38 -2.02
CA GLU A 598 -13.63 20.58 -2.54
C GLU A 598 -14.72 21.42 -3.19
N ASN A 599 -15.26 20.92 -4.33
CA ASN A 599 -16.35 21.56 -5.03
C ASN A 599 -17.69 21.41 -4.31
N ASP A 600 -17.88 20.30 -3.62
CA ASP A 600 -19.08 20.05 -2.81
C ASP A 600 -18.92 20.60 -1.39
N ALA A 601 -20.04 20.74 -0.68
CA ALA A 601 -20.00 21.08 0.72
C ALA A 601 -19.44 19.92 1.55
N VAL A 602 -18.47 20.22 2.41
CA VAL A 602 -17.85 19.26 3.32
C VAL A 602 -17.89 19.78 4.75
N ASP A 603 -17.97 18.86 5.70
CA ASP A 603 -17.80 19.17 7.11
C ASP A 603 -16.29 19.20 7.44
N LEU A 604 -15.84 20.30 8.02
CA LEU A 604 -14.46 20.46 8.46
C LEU A 604 -14.38 20.41 9.99
N GLU A 605 -13.37 19.67 10.45
CA GLU A 605 -12.99 19.59 11.86
C GLU A 605 -11.53 20.01 11.99
N GLY A 606 -11.24 20.95 12.89
CA GLY A 606 -9.89 21.40 13.21
C GLY A 606 -9.51 21.00 14.63
N LYS A 607 -8.26 20.58 14.80
CA LYS A 607 -7.60 20.37 16.11
C LYS A 607 -6.26 21.05 16.14
N THR A 608 -5.83 21.43 17.34
CA THR A 608 -4.55 22.11 17.57
C THR A 608 -3.76 21.42 18.66
N TYR A 609 -2.43 21.40 18.50
CA TYR A 609 -1.51 20.77 19.44
C TYR A 609 -0.26 21.63 19.60
N GLU A 610 0.27 21.66 20.83
CA GLU A 610 1.65 22.09 21.09
C GLU A 610 2.59 20.93 20.81
N VAL A 611 3.65 21.18 20.05
CA VAL A 611 4.63 20.16 19.66
C VAL A 611 6.03 20.62 20.05
N GLU A 612 6.74 19.81 20.84
CA GLU A 612 8.12 20.06 21.24
C GLU A 612 9.04 18.99 20.63
N TYR A 613 10.07 19.41 19.91
CA TYR A 613 11.06 18.53 19.27
C TYR A 613 12.34 18.41 20.10
#